data_3b32b54c1da5827ea8988f219e79554f
#
_entry.id   3b32b54c1da5827ea8988f219e79554f
#
_cell.length_a   1.000
_cell.length_b   1.000
_cell.length_c   1.000
_cell.angle_alpha   90.00
_cell.angle_beta   90.00
_cell.angle_gamma   90.00
#
_symmetry.space_group_name_H-M   'P 1'
#
loop_
_entity.id
_entity.type
_entity.pdbx_description
1 polymer ?
#
loop_
_entity_poly.entity_id
_entity_poly.type
_entity_poly.pdbx_seq_one_letter_code
_entity_poly.pdbx_strand_id
1 'polypeptide(L)'
;YLFSAIIAYPAIYLLQRLFINTLADSPRCEDYPGVISGYLGKNWGFLLGILYFLSILICVFMYSTAITNDSASFLYSFGVTDMLLSNNPLYGLAIICIMVVIASRGEQLLFRVSTLMVLTKLLVVICLGGIMVQHWNLANIGVFPDLGYLIKNTIAMLPVTLTSILFIPSISPMVISYRAHNRSIHVARYKAMRAMKIAFGVLFITIFSYAMSF
;
A
#
# COMPACT_ATOMS: atom_id res chain seq x y z
N TYR A 1 11.65 11.67 -7.58
CA TYR A 1 11.07 10.64 -6.71
C TYR A 1 12.01 10.25 -5.54
N LEU A 2 13.30 9.95 -5.80
CA LEU A 2 14.28 9.54 -4.77
C LEU A 2 14.40 10.55 -3.62
N PHE A 3 14.52 11.84 -3.93
CA PHE A 3 14.59 12.91 -2.92
C PHE A 3 13.29 13.02 -2.12
N SER A 4 12.13 12.91 -2.79
CA SER A 4 10.83 12.87 -2.10
C SER A 4 10.73 11.66 -1.19
N ALA A 5 11.24 10.50 -1.60
CA ALA A 5 11.28 9.29 -0.78
C ALA A 5 12.15 9.46 0.46
N ILE A 6 13.35 10.04 0.34
CA ILE A 6 14.26 10.29 1.47
C ILE A 6 13.57 11.14 2.55
N ILE A 7 12.76 12.13 2.14
CA ILE A 7 12.01 12.99 3.07
C ILE A 7 10.80 12.26 3.63
N ALA A 8 10.04 11.57 2.77
CA ALA A 8 8.78 10.93 3.15
C ALA A 8 8.97 9.69 4.03
N TYR A 9 9.99 8.88 3.78
CA TYR A 9 10.23 7.63 4.49
C TYR A 9 10.35 7.78 6.00
N PRO A 10 11.20 8.66 6.55
CA PRO A 10 11.30 8.84 8.00
C PRO A 10 10.00 9.32 8.62
N ALA A 11 9.32 10.28 7.98
CA ALA A 11 8.06 10.84 8.49
C ALA A 11 6.95 9.78 8.56
N ILE A 12 6.75 9.02 7.49
CA ILE A 12 5.75 7.96 7.45
C ILE A 12 6.13 6.81 8.38
N TYR A 13 7.41 6.44 8.45
CA TYR A 13 7.88 5.42 9.40
C TYR A 13 7.56 5.79 10.84
N LEU A 14 7.84 7.03 11.24
CA LEU A 14 7.54 7.52 12.60
C LEU A 14 6.04 7.54 12.86
N LEU A 15 5.24 8.02 11.91
CA LEU A 15 3.78 8.03 12.01
C LEU A 15 3.21 6.61 12.20
N GLN A 16 3.64 5.67 11.37
CA GLN A 16 3.16 4.28 11.46
C GLN A 16 3.66 3.57 12.72
N ARG A 17 4.89 3.87 13.16
CA ARG A 17 5.41 3.39 14.44
C ARG A 17 4.58 3.90 15.61
N LEU A 18 4.24 5.18 15.62
CA LEU A 18 3.37 5.76 16.63
C LEU A 18 2.01 5.05 16.63
N PHE A 19 1.44 4.87 15.45
CA PHE A 19 0.14 4.22 15.30
C PHE A 19 0.14 2.75 15.79
N ILE A 20 1.18 1.97 15.47
CA ILE A 20 1.33 0.59 16.00
C ILE A 20 1.39 0.60 17.53
N ASN A 21 2.16 1.53 18.12
CA ASN A 21 2.28 1.62 19.57
C ASN A 21 0.96 1.97 20.23
N THR A 22 0.28 3.02 19.74
CA THR A 22 -1.01 3.45 20.31
C THR A 22 -2.08 2.38 20.16
N LEU A 23 -2.14 1.70 19.02
CA LEU A 23 -3.11 0.63 18.77
C LEU A 23 -2.81 -0.61 19.64
N ALA A 24 -1.53 -0.99 19.78
CA ALA A 24 -1.12 -2.11 20.61
C ALA A 24 -1.38 -1.86 22.10
N ASP A 25 -1.22 -0.64 22.57
CA ASP A 25 -1.43 -0.25 23.97
C ASP A 25 -2.91 0.04 24.28
N SER A 26 -3.78 0.20 23.26
CA SER A 26 -5.21 0.40 23.45
C SER A 26 -5.85 -0.80 24.17
N PRO A 27 -6.65 -0.60 25.23
CA PRO A 27 -7.26 -1.69 26.00
C PRO A 27 -8.15 -2.61 25.15
N ARG A 28 -8.88 -2.04 24.20
CA ARG A 28 -9.82 -2.77 23.33
C ARG A 28 -9.19 -3.20 22.02
N CYS A 29 -8.01 -2.66 21.66
CA CYS A 29 -7.36 -2.90 20.37
C CYS A 29 -8.35 -2.69 19.19
N GLU A 30 -9.08 -1.59 19.25
CA GLU A 30 -10.06 -1.20 18.24
C GLU A 30 -9.36 -0.65 16.99
N ASP A 31 -10.12 -0.47 15.91
CA ASP A 31 -9.62 0.18 14.70
C ASP A 31 -9.31 1.67 14.91
N TYR A 32 -8.77 2.29 13.87
CA TYR A 32 -8.31 3.68 13.88
C TYR A 32 -9.32 4.67 14.47
N PRO A 33 -10.62 4.68 14.07
CA PRO A 33 -11.61 5.60 14.67
C PRO A 33 -11.83 5.36 16.16
N GLY A 34 -11.80 4.10 16.61
CA GLY A 34 -11.96 3.74 18.01
C GLY A 34 -10.81 4.24 18.87
N VAL A 35 -9.56 4.09 18.41
CA VAL A 35 -8.38 4.63 19.09
C VAL A 35 -8.46 6.15 19.22
N ILE A 36 -8.80 6.85 18.15
CA ILE A 36 -8.93 8.31 18.17
C ILE A 36 -10.07 8.78 19.08
N SER A 37 -11.21 8.09 19.07
CA SER A 37 -12.31 8.38 19.98
C SER A 37 -11.89 8.26 21.45
N GLY A 38 -11.00 7.32 21.77
CA GLY A 38 -10.45 7.14 23.12
C GLY A 38 -9.53 8.28 23.58
N TYR A 39 -8.74 8.87 22.67
CA TYR A 39 -7.77 9.92 23.00
C TYR A 39 -8.33 11.34 22.84
N LEU A 40 -9.11 11.61 21.80
CA LEU A 40 -9.57 12.95 21.43
C LEU A 40 -11.07 13.18 21.70
N GLY A 41 -11.78 12.13 22.15
CA GLY A 41 -13.22 12.18 22.43
C GLY A 41 -14.11 11.80 21.24
N LYS A 42 -15.38 11.54 21.54
CA LYS A 42 -16.36 10.99 20.59
C LYS A 42 -16.57 11.82 19.33
N ASN A 43 -16.59 13.15 19.45
CA ASN A 43 -16.83 14.04 18.30
C ASN A 43 -15.70 13.96 17.28
N TRP A 44 -14.45 13.96 17.75
CA TRP A 44 -13.28 13.78 16.89
C TRP A 44 -13.21 12.37 16.29
N GLY A 45 -13.54 11.35 17.08
CA GLY A 45 -13.63 9.97 16.58
C GLY A 45 -14.67 9.82 15.48
N PHE A 46 -15.83 10.48 15.60
CA PHE A 46 -16.88 10.46 14.58
C PHE A 46 -16.45 11.19 13.29
N LEU A 47 -15.91 12.40 13.39
CA LEU A 47 -15.43 13.18 12.25
C LEU A 47 -14.35 12.41 11.48
N LEU A 48 -13.34 11.91 12.19
CA LEU A 48 -12.25 11.18 11.58
C LEU A 48 -12.69 9.79 11.06
N GLY A 49 -13.70 9.18 11.68
CA GLY A 49 -14.36 7.99 11.18
C GLY A 49 -15.01 8.21 9.81
N ILE A 50 -15.72 9.31 9.63
CA ILE A 50 -16.29 9.68 8.32
C ILE A 50 -15.18 9.90 7.29
N LEU A 51 -14.13 10.68 7.62
CA LEU A 51 -13.01 10.93 6.72
C LEU A 51 -12.29 9.64 6.34
N TYR A 52 -12.10 8.73 7.30
CA TYR A 52 -11.51 7.42 7.06
C TYR A 52 -12.38 6.56 6.14
N PHE A 53 -13.69 6.54 6.36
CA PHE A 53 -14.65 5.84 5.50
C PHE A 53 -14.62 6.39 4.07
N LEU A 54 -14.65 7.71 3.89
CA LEU A 54 -14.52 8.34 2.58
C LEU A 54 -13.19 7.99 1.90
N SER A 55 -12.08 7.97 2.66
CA SER A 55 -10.77 7.54 2.16
C SER A 55 -10.80 6.09 1.66
N ILE A 56 -11.44 5.18 2.39
CA ILE A 56 -11.61 3.78 1.96
C ILE A 56 -12.44 3.71 0.67
N LEU A 57 -13.53 4.45 0.56
CA LEU A 57 -14.36 4.49 -0.66
C LEU A 57 -13.55 4.94 -1.87
N ILE A 58 -12.75 6.00 -1.73
CA ILE A 58 -11.86 6.48 -2.80
C ILE A 58 -10.86 5.40 -3.19
N CYS A 59 -10.22 4.74 -2.22
CA CYS A 59 -9.29 3.64 -2.47
C CYS A 59 -9.96 2.48 -3.21
N VAL A 60 -11.15 2.06 -2.79
CA VAL A 60 -11.91 0.99 -3.46
C VAL A 60 -12.22 1.37 -4.90
N PHE A 61 -12.65 2.61 -5.15
CA PHE A 61 -12.91 3.11 -6.49
C PHE A 61 -11.64 3.08 -7.36
N MET A 62 -10.53 3.59 -6.86
CA MET A 62 -9.24 3.60 -7.57
C MET A 62 -8.77 2.17 -7.90
N TYR A 63 -8.81 1.25 -6.94
CA TYR A 63 -8.39 -0.14 -7.17
C TYR A 63 -9.33 -0.89 -8.10
N SER A 64 -10.64 -0.67 -8.02
CA SER A 64 -11.61 -1.26 -8.94
C SER A 64 -11.37 -0.82 -10.38
N THR A 65 -11.10 0.47 -10.59
CA THR A 65 -10.77 1.02 -11.89
C THR A 65 -9.45 0.46 -12.42
N ALA A 66 -8.42 0.40 -11.57
CA ALA A 66 -7.12 -0.15 -11.94
C ALA A 66 -7.25 -1.63 -12.35
N ILE A 67 -7.89 -2.48 -11.55
CA ILE A 67 -8.07 -3.91 -11.85
C ILE A 67 -8.84 -4.10 -13.17
N THR A 68 -9.88 -3.31 -13.40
CA THR A 68 -10.68 -3.38 -14.64
C THR A 68 -9.84 -3.01 -15.86
N ASN A 69 -9.07 -1.92 -15.78
CA ASN A 69 -8.25 -1.47 -16.90
C ASN A 69 -7.05 -2.39 -17.14
N ASP A 70 -6.35 -2.80 -16.08
CA ASP A 70 -5.19 -3.67 -16.18
C ASP A 70 -5.57 -5.05 -16.73
N SER A 71 -6.65 -5.66 -16.23
CA SER A 71 -7.12 -6.95 -16.73
C SER A 71 -7.57 -6.88 -18.18
N ALA A 72 -8.27 -5.83 -18.58
CA ALA A 72 -8.66 -5.62 -19.98
C ALA A 72 -7.44 -5.43 -20.88
N SER A 73 -6.45 -4.67 -20.43
CA SER A 73 -5.20 -4.44 -21.16
C SER A 73 -4.40 -5.72 -21.33
N PHE A 74 -4.33 -6.58 -20.32
CA PHE A 74 -3.67 -7.89 -20.41
C PHE A 74 -4.37 -8.80 -21.41
N LEU A 75 -5.70 -8.92 -21.37
CA LEU A 75 -6.47 -9.73 -22.32
C LEU A 75 -6.27 -9.27 -23.78
N TYR A 76 -6.23 -7.97 -23.98
CA TYR A 76 -5.94 -7.37 -25.29
C TYR A 76 -4.50 -7.66 -25.72
N SER A 77 -3.52 -7.48 -24.85
CA SER A 77 -2.09 -7.71 -25.16
C SER A 77 -1.76 -9.18 -25.44
N PHE A 78 -2.49 -10.11 -24.82
CA PHE A 78 -2.36 -11.54 -25.10
C PHE A 78 -3.15 -12.01 -26.32
N GLY A 79 -3.84 -11.10 -27.04
CA GLY A 79 -4.63 -11.44 -28.23
C GLY A 79 -5.89 -12.26 -27.94
N VAL A 80 -6.37 -12.25 -26.69
CA VAL A 80 -7.61 -12.93 -26.30
C VAL A 80 -8.84 -12.16 -26.81
N THR A 81 -8.71 -10.86 -26.94
CA THR A 81 -9.77 -9.95 -27.43
C THR A 81 -9.20 -8.93 -28.40
N ASP A 82 -9.99 -8.62 -29.43
CA ASP A 82 -9.63 -7.60 -30.43
C ASP A 82 -9.89 -6.16 -30.00
N MET A 83 -10.55 -5.97 -28.85
CA MET A 83 -10.90 -4.67 -28.27
C MET A 83 -10.59 -4.62 -26.78
N LEU A 84 -10.32 -3.39 -26.30
CA LEU A 84 -10.20 -3.13 -24.86
C LEU A 84 -11.54 -3.32 -24.17
N LEU A 85 -11.68 -4.40 -23.40
CA LEU A 85 -12.91 -4.72 -22.67
C LEU A 85 -13.28 -3.68 -21.60
N SER A 86 -12.32 -2.88 -21.14
CA SER A 86 -12.58 -1.79 -20.18
C SER A 86 -13.56 -0.72 -20.70
N ASN A 87 -13.75 -0.63 -22.04
CA ASN A 87 -14.75 0.26 -22.63
C ASN A 87 -16.19 -0.25 -22.44
N ASN A 88 -16.36 -1.53 -22.04
CA ASN A 88 -17.66 -2.09 -21.76
C ASN A 88 -17.93 -2.07 -20.24
N PRO A 89 -18.93 -1.30 -19.75
CA PRO A 89 -19.23 -1.24 -18.32
C PRO A 89 -19.64 -2.58 -17.71
N LEU A 90 -20.17 -3.52 -18.49
CA LEU A 90 -20.53 -4.86 -18.02
C LEU A 90 -19.29 -5.67 -17.65
N TYR A 91 -18.16 -5.46 -18.31
CA TYR A 91 -16.91 -6.11 -17.98
C TYR A 91 -16.42 -5.70 -16.58
N GLY A 92 -16.39 -4.39 -16.31
CA GLY A 92 -16.02 -3.88 -14.98
C GLY A 92 -16.96 -4.40 -13.88
N LEU A 93 -18.27 -4.39 -14.15
CA LEU A 93 -19.27 -4.95 -13.23
C LEU A 93 -19.01 -6.43 -12.96
N ALA A 94 -18.76 -7.24 -13.97
CA ALA A 94 -18.48 -8.67 -13.81
C ALA A 94 -17.24 -8.93 -12.95
N ILE A 95 -16.14 -8.21 -13.20
CA ILE A 95 -14.92 -8.34 -12.38
C ILE A 95 -15.18 -7.97 -10.93
N ILE A 96 -15.86 -6.84 -10.69
CA ILE A 96 -16.17 -6.40 -9.32
C ILE A 96 -17.08 -7.42 -8.63
N CYS A 97 -18.10 -7.95 -9.31
CA CYS A 97 -18.95 -9.00 -8.75
C CYS A 97 -18.17 -10.25 -8.38
N ILE A 98 -17.25 -10.71 -9.24
CA ILE A 98 -16.39 -11.86 -8.96
C ILE A 98 -15.53 -11.59 -7.71
N MET A 99 -14.92 -10.41 -7.60
CA MET A 99 -14.10 -10.04 -6.45
C MET A 99 -14.93 -9.98 -5.15
N VAL A 100 -16.16 -9.44 -5.22
CA VAL A 100 -17.09 -9.42 -4.08
C VAL A 100 -17.51 -10.83 -3.67
N VAL A 101 -17.79 -11.72 -4.62
CA VAL A 101 -18.11 -13.13 -4.34
C VAL A 101 -16.94 -13.83 -3.67
N ILE A 102 -15.71 -13.62 -4.14
CA ILE A 102 -14.51 -14.18 -3.50
C ILE A 102 -14.36 -13.64 -2.07
N ALA A 103 -14.53 -12.34 -1.88
CA ALA A 103 -14.43 -11.70 -0.58
C ALA A 103 -15.53 -12.18 0.40
N SER A 104 -16.74 -12.45 -0.10
CA SER A 104 -17.87 -12.91 0.71
C SER A 104 -17.78 -14.38 1.17
N ARG A 105 -16.92 -15.19 0.53
CA ARG A 105 -16.74 -16.62 0.86
C ARG A 105 -15.98 -16.89 2.15
N GLY A 106 -15.48 -15.85 2.80
CA GLY A 106 -14.83 -15.91 4.11
C GLY A 106 -13.38 -15.42 4.12
N GLU A 107 -12.98 -14.93 5.28
CA GLU A 107 -11.67 -14.32 5.50
C GLU A 107 -10.50 -15.25 5.15
N GLN A 108 -10.63 -16.55 5.41
CA GLN A 108 -9.54 -17.51 5.16
C GLN A 108 -9.23 -17.66 3.65
N LEU A 109 -10.27 -17.71 2.80
CA LEU A 109 -10.10 -17.77 1.36
C LEU A 109 -9.49 -16.46 0.85
N LEU A 110 -10.00 -15.33 1.33
CA LEU A 110 -9.49 -14.00 0.99
C LEU A 110 -8.00 -13.87 1.32
N PHE A 111 -7.60 -14.26 2.54
CA PHE A 111 -6.19 -14.22 2.95
C PHE A 111 -5.30 -15.16 2.11
N ARG A 112 -5.79 -16.35 1.77
CA ARG A 112 -5.03 -17.29 0.94
C ARG A 112 -4.82 -16.76 -0.48
N VAL A 113 -5.88 -16.27 -1.11
CA VAL A 113 -5.81 -15.68 -2.47
C VAL A 113 -4.94 -14.42 -2.46
N SER A 114 -5.13 -13.53 -1.49
CA SER A 114 -4.33 -12.31 -1.34
C SER A 114 -2.84 -12.64 -1.12
N THR A 115 -2.53 -13.61 -0.27
CA THR A 115 -1.13 -14.03 -0.04
C THR A 115 -0.49 -14.57 -1.31
N LEU A 116 -1.20 -15.41 -2.07
CA LEU A 116 -0.70 -15.93 -3.34
C LEU A 116 -0.44 -14.80 -4.34
N MET A 117 -1.37 -13.88 -4.49
CA MET A 117 -1.23 -12.73 -5.38
C MET A 117 -0.04 -11.83 -4.99
N VAL A 118 0.14 -11.57 -3.69
CA VAL A 118 1.26 -10.78 -3.19
C VAL A 118 2.59 -11.48 -3.44
N LEU A 119 2.68 -12.78 -3.20
CA LEU A 119 3.90 -13.55 -3.47
C LEU A 119 4.23 -13.59 -4.96
N THR A 120 3.24 -13.79 -5.82
CA THR A 120 3.43 -13.74 -7.29
C THR A 120 3.91 -12.36 -7.73
N LYS A 121 3.26 -11.29 -7.25
CA LYS A 121 3.67 -9.92 -7.54
C LYS A 121 5.09 -9.64 -7.08
N LEU A 122 5.45 -10.08 -5.87
CA LEU A 122 6.80 -9.91 -5.33
C LEU A 122 7.85 -10.66 -6.17
N LEU A 123 7.54 -11.88 -6.59
CA LEU A 123 8.41 -12.65 -7.48
C LEU A 123 8.64 -11.91 -8.79
N VAL A 124 7.58 -11.45 -9.45
CA VAL A 124 7.68 -10.69 -10.71
C VAL A 124 8.52 -9.43 -10.53
N VAL A 125 8.29 -8.68 -9.45
CA VAL A 125 9.05 -7.46 -9.15
C VAL A 125 10.53 -7.76 -8.93
N ILE A 126 10.86 -8.85 -8.22
CA ILE A 126 12.27 -9.27 -8.01
C ILE A 126 12.90 -9.70 -9.33
N CYS A 127 12.21 -10.48 -10.16
CA CYS A 127 12.70 -10.91 -11.46
C CYS A 127 12.96 -9.71 -12.40
N LEU A 128 12.00 -8.80 -12.50
CA LEU A 128 12.15 -7.57 -13.28
C LEU A 128 13.30 -6.70 -12.74
N GLY A 129 13.37 -6.50 -11.42
CA GLY A 129 14.48 -5.79 -10.79
C GLY A 129 15.83 -6.42 -11.12
N GLY A 130 15.93 -7.77 -11.10
CA GLY A 130 17.15 -8.48 -11.48
C GLY A 130 17.56 -8.26 -12.94
N ILE A 131 16.60 -8.27 -13.86
CA ILE A 131 16.86 -7.97 -15.28
C ILE A 131 17.30 -6.51 -15.46
N MET A 132 16.65 -5.59 -14.75
CA MET A 132 16.94 -4.15 -14.84
C MET A 132 18.33 -3.79 -14.31
N VAL A 133 18.91 -4.56 -13.38
CA VAL A 133 20.29 -4.32 -12.88
C VAL A 133 21.30 -4.31 -14.02
N GLN A 134 21.10 -5.09 -15.09
CA GLN A 134 21.97 -5.13 -16.26
C GLN A 134 21.94 -3.81 -17.05
N HIS A 135 20.90 -3.03 -16.92
CA HIS A 135 20.71 -1.75 -17.60
C HIS A 135 21.02 -0.53 -16.72
N TRP A 136 21.54 -0.75 -15.51
CA TRP A 136 21.91 0.35 -14.62
C TRP A 136 23.03 1.19 -15.24
N ASN A 137 22.74 2.46 -15.42
CA ASN A 137 23.71 3.42 -15.93
C ASN A 137 23.97 4.49 -14.86
N LEU A 138 25.13 4.39 -14.21
CA LEU A 138 25.58 5.36 -13.21
C LEU A 138 25.73 6.78 -13.77
N ALA A 139 25.90 6.92 -15.10
CA ALA A 139 25.94 8.21 -15.75
C ALA A 139 24.62 9.01 -15.62
N ASN A 140 23.49 8.32 -15.43
CA ASN A 140 22.21 8.98 -15.20
C ASN A 140 22.13 9.75 -13.86
N ILE A 141 23.02 9.44 -12.93
CA ILE A 141 23.14 10.14 -11.63
C ILE A 141 24.08 11.35 -11.74
N GLY A 142 24.90 11.42 -12.79
CA GLY A 142 26.00 12.38 -12.92
C GLY A 142 25.59 13.83 -13.21
N VAL A 143 24.35 14.08 -13.62
CA VAL A 143 23.88 15.44 -13.89
C VAL A 143 22.86 15.82 -12.83
N PHE A 144 23.29 16.51 -11.79
CA PHE A 144 22.36 17.11 -10.84
C PHE A 144 21.58 18.23 -11.55
N PRO A 145 20.24 18.14 -11.55
CA PRO A 145 19.40 19.18 -12.11
C PRO A 145 19.55 20.49 -11.31
N ASP A 146 19.20 21.60 -11.92
CA ASP A 146 19.15 22.89 -11.24
C ASP A 146 18.35 22.80 -9.93
N LEU A 147 18.84 23.47 -8.88
CA LEU A 147 18.29 23.37 -7.53
C LEU A 147 16.80 23.74 -7.49
N GLY A 148 16.40 24.74 -8.27
CA GLY A 148 14.99 25.16 -8.35
C GLY A 148 14.10 24.09 -8.98
N TYR A 149 14.57 23.45 -10.03
CA TYR A 149 13.87 22.34 -10.69
C TYR A 149 13.76 21.13 -9.75
N LEU A 150 14.83 20.80 -9.04
CA LEU A 150 14.88 19.69 -8.09
C LEU A 150 13.88 19.89 -6.95
N ILE A 151 13.84 21.07 -6.31
CA ILE A 151 12.90 21.38 -5.22
C ILE A 151 11.46 21.31 -5.73
N LYS A 152 11.15 21.94 -6.85
CA LYS A 152 9.80 21.95 -7.43
C LYS A 152 9.29 20.52 -7.68
N ASN A 153 10.10 19.69 -8.34
CA ASN A 153 9.69 18.31 -8.63
C ASN A 153 9.66 17.41 -7.40
N THR A 154 10.54 17.64 -6.43
CA THR A 154 10.51 16.92 -5.14
C THR A 154 9.20 17.20 -4.40
N ILE A 155 8.78 18.47 -4.33
CA ILE A 155 7.50 18.85 -3.70
C ILE A 155 6.30 18.28 -4.48
N ALA A 156 6.33 18.36 -5.82
CA ALA A 156 5.25 17.83 -6.66
C ALA A 156 5.09 16.30 -6.53
N MET A 157 6.19 15.57 -6.31
CA MET A 157 6.18 14.12 -6.14
C MET A 157 5.92 13.65 -4.69
N LEU A 158 5.98 14.56 -3.70
CA LEU A 158 5.75 14.21 -2.29
C LEU A 158 4.40 13.51 -2.05
N PRO A 159 3.24 13.98 -2.57
CA PRO A 159 1.96 13.30 -2.33
C PRO A 159 1.95 11.86 -2.85
N VAL A 160 2.48 11.63 -4.05
CA VAL A 160 2.55 10.30 -4.66
C VAL A 160 3.46 9.39 -3.84
N THR A 161 4.59 9.91 -3.40
CA THR A 161 5.54 9.16 -2.56
C THR A 161 4.93 8.82 -1.20
N LEU A 162 4.27 9.78 -0.54
CA LEU A 162 3.60 9.56 0.74
C LEU A 162 2.53 8.47 0.63
N THR A 163 1.69 8.52 -0.39
CA THR A 163 0.62 7.52 -0.60
C THR A 163 1.17 6.13 -0.93
N SER A 164 2.29 6.04 -1.64
CA SER A 164 2.91 4.76 -1.99
C SER A 164 3.51 4.03 -0.78
N ILE A 165 3.90 4.77 0.27
CA ILE A 165 4.54 4.22 1.48
C ILE A 165 3.54 4.06 2.64
N LEU A 166 2.34 4.60 2.50
CA LEU A 166 1.36 4.66 3.57
C LEU A 166 0.60 3.33 3.72
N PHE A 167 0.89 2.58 4.79
CA PHE A 167 0.25 1.28 5.09
C PHE A 167 -0.81 1.35 6.19
N ILE A 168 -1.28 2.55 6.58
CA ILE A 168 -2.21 2.72 7.70
C ILE A 168 -3.43 1.78 7.63
N PRO A 169 -4.10 1.59 6.48
CA PRO A 169 -5.24 0.67 6.41
C PRO A 169 -4.89 -0.79 6.73
N SER A 170 -3.64 -1.20 6.48
CA SER A 170 -3.16 -2.57 6.73
C SER A 170 -2.62 -2.75 8.15
N ILE A 171 -2.26 -1.68 8.85
CA ILE A 171 -1.68 -1.75 10.19
C ILE A 171 -2.71 -2.19 11.22
N SER A 172 -3.92 -1.63 11.19
CA SER A 172 -4.98 -1.98 12.13
C SER A 172 -5.27 -3.48 12.16
N PRO A 173 -5.65 -4.13 11.04
CA PRO A 173 -5.94 -5.56 11.04
C PRO A 173 -4.71 -6.40 11.40
N MET A 174 -3.50 -5.96 11.02
CA MET A 174 -2.25 -6.64 11.39
C MET A 174 -2.03 -6.65 12.91
N VAL A 175 -2.15 -5.49 13.56
CA VAL A 175 -1.95 -5.39 15.03
C VAL A 175 -3.03 -6.16 15.78
N ILE A 176 -4.30 -6.04 15.35
CA ILE A 176 -5.44 -6.77 15.93
C ILE A 176 -5.19 -8.28 15.84
N SER A 177 -4.78 -8.77 14.67
CA SER A 177 -4.45 -10.19 14.48
C SER A 177 -3.30 -10.65 15.39
N TYR A 178 -2.22 -9.88 15.50
CA TYR A 178 -1.13 -10.23 16.42
C TYR A 178 -1.55 -10.18 17.89
N ARG A 179 -2.43 -9.26 18.27
CA ARG A 179 -3.00 -9.20 19.62
C ARG A 179 -3.88 -10.42 19.93
N ALA A 180 -4.69 -10.85 18.97
CA ALA A 180 -5.55 -12.03 19.12
C ALA A 180 -4.73 -13.33 19.29
N HIS A 181 -3.59 -13.45 18.62
CA HIS A 181 -2.76 -14.67 18.66
C HIS A 181 -1.66 -14.67 19.72
N ASN A 182 -1.41 -13.56 20.40
CA ASN A 182 -0.35 -13.46 21.40
C ASN A 182 -0.91 -12.94 22.72
N ARG A 183 -0.66 -13.68 23.81
CA ARG A 183 -1.10 -13.28 25.16
C ARG A 183 -0.43 -12.01 25.68
N SER A 184 0.79 -11.70 25.22
CA SER A 184 1.53 -10.52 25.65
C SER A 184 1.46 -9.40 24.65
N ILE A 185 1.06 -8.21 25.11
CA ILE A 185 1.01 -6.96 24.31
C ILE A 185 2.39 -6.63 23.73
N HIS A 186 3.45 -6.82 24.54
CA HIS A 186 4.82 -6.55 24.09
C HIS A 186 5.25 -7.44 22.93
N VAL A 187 4.88 -8.71 22.94
CA VAL A 187 5.19 -9.65 21.85
C VAL A 187 4.40 -9.28 20.58
N ALA A 188 3.12 -8.97 20.70
CA ALA A 188 2.29 -8.53 19.57
C ALA A 188 2.85 -7.26 18.92
N ARG A 189 3.17 -6.27 19.74
CA ARG A 189 3.79 -5.00 19.29
C ARG A 189 5.13 -5.25 18.60
N TYR A 190 6.01 -6.06 19.20
CA TYR A 190 7.30 -6.39 18.59
C TYR A 190 7.15 -7.05 17.22
N LYS A 191 6.22 -8.02 17.08
CA LYS A 191 5.95 -8.69 15.81
C LYS A 191 5.41 -7.73 14.75
N ALA A 192 4.46 -6.86 15.12
CA ALA A 192 3.91 -5.84 14.23
C ALA A 192 4.98 -4.86 13.76
N MET A 193 5.83 -4.38 14.68
CA MET A 193 6.95 -3.49 14.35
C MET A 193 7.98 -4.18 13.44
N ARG A 194 8.26 -5.45 13.68
CA ARG A 194 9.16 -6.23 12.82
C ARG A 194 8.59 -6.40 11.41
N ALA A 195 7.30 -6.74 11.30
CA ALA A 195 6.63 -6.87 10.01
C ALA A 195 6.64 -5.55 9.23
N MET A 196 6.33 -4.42 9.91
CA MET A 196 6.41 -3.10 9.29
C MET A 196 7.82 -2.77 8.80
N LYS A 197 8.87 -3.02 9.59
CA LYS A 197 10.26 -2.77 9.21
C LYS A 197 10.65 -3.57 7.96
N ILE A 198 10.25 -4.84 7.89
CA ILE A 198 10.50 -5.69 6.73
C ILE A 198 9.79 -5.13 5.50
N ALA A 199 8.51 -4.78 5.62
CA ALA A 199 7.74 -4.18 4.52
C ALA A 199 8.37 -2.88 4.00
N PHE A 200 8.80 -2.00 4.91
CA PHE A 200 9.53 -0.77 4.54
C PHE A 200 10.85 -1.07 3.84
N GLY A 201 11.63 -2.02 4.34
CA GLY A 201 12.91 -2.41 3.73
C GLY A 201 12.72 -2.96 2.31
N VAL A 202 11.78 -3.88 2.13
CA VAL A 202 11.46 -4.45 0.82
C VAL A 202 10.99 -3.36 -0.16
N LEU A 203 10.08 -2.49 0.29
CA LEU A 203 9.58 -1.41 -0.54
C LEU A 203 10.69 -0.43 -0.92
N PHE A 204 11.55 -0.05 0.03
CA PHE A 204 12.67 0.84 -0.24
C PHE A 204 13.64 0.26 -1.27
N ILE A 205 14.04 -1.01 -1.11
CA ILE A 205 14.93 -1.70 -2.05
C ILE A 205 14.29 -1.75 -3.44
N THR A 206 12.99 -2.07 -3.51
CA THR A 206 12.25 -2.13 -4.77
C THR A 206 12.23 -0.77 -5.47
N ILE A 207 11.82 0.27 -4.76
CA ILE A 207 11.74 1.63 -5.31
C ILE A 207 13.13 2.12 -5.75
N PHE A 208 14.15 1.88 -4.93
CA PHE A 208 15.52 2.26 -5.25
C PHE A 208 16.02 1.54 -6.51
N SER A 209 15.80 0.21 -6.60
CA SER A 209 16.19 -0.58 -7.78
C SER A 209 15.55 -0.05 -9.05
N TYR A 210 14.25 0.26 -9.02
CA TYR A 210 13.56 0.83 -10.17
C TYR A 210 14.03 2.24 -10.50
N ALA A 211 14.26 3.09 -9.50
CA ALA A 211 14.75 4.46 -9.72
C ALA A 211 16.15 4.51 -10.32
N MET A 212 16.99 3.48 -10.09
CA MET A 212 18.32 3.36 -10.68
C MET A 212 18.30 2.86 -12.12
N SER A 213 17.19 2.27 -12.55
CA SER A 213 17.06 1.66 -13.89
C SER A 213 16.52 2.64 -14.94
N PHE A 214 15.98 3.78 -14.52
CA PHE A 214 15.48 4.86 -15.35
C PHE A 214 16.33 6.12 -15.20
#